data_39ffa4fc7a9ae729e851e902b627e6ea
#
_entry.id   39ffa4fc7a9ae729e851e902b627e6ea
#
_cell.length_a   1.000
_cell.length_b   1.000
_cell.length_c   1.000
_cell.angle_alpha   90.00
_cell.angle_beta   90.00
_cell.angle_gamma   90.00
#
_symmetry.space_group_name_H-M   'P 1'
#
loop_
_entity.id
_entity.type
_entity.pdbx_description
1 polymer ?
#
loop_
_entity_poly.entity_id
_entity_poly.type
_entity_poly.pdbx_seq_one_letter_code
_entity_poly.pdbx_strand_id
1 'polypeptide(L)'
;EKATHMIGITSESSQSLADFRNSLKGDDWDLYISKMNNYVKSNSASAGRDLITNGSETSYPIGQAWIFKVKNMQLSSMVQAFGKLVKSYKFDGFVGMGQIVHGTENGESVYIYGTYSDLNSAFNFGPQNKNDAAAFAEFSKTLDTVEYSKSFTRVLIKSY
;
A
#
# COMPACT_ATOMS: atom_id res chain seq x y z
N GLU A 1 6.96 1.14 20.02
CA GLU A 1 6.31 2.45 19.79
C GLU A 1 5.63 2.42 18.42
N LYS A 2 4.37 2.88 18.30
CA LYS A 2 3.66 2.86 17.03
C LYS A 2 4.07 4.08 16.19
N ALA A 3 4.31 3.86 14.88
CA ALA A 3 4.53 4.96 13.94
C ALA A 3 3.27 5.83 13.84
N THR A 4 3.44 7.14 13.89
CA THR A 4 2.35 8.13 13.80
C THR A 4 2.29 8.80 12.43
N HIS A 5 3.40 8.81 11.69
CA HIS A 5 3.52 9.42 10.37
C HIS A 5 4.23 8.45 9.41
N MET A 6 3.90 8.55 8.15
CA MET A 6 4.52 7.78 7.07
C MET A 6 4.90 8.73 5.93
N ILE A 7 6.10 8.58 5.41
CA ILE A 7 6.51 9.20 4.15
C ILE A 7 6.52 8.09 3.10
N GLY A 8 5.73 8.26 2.04
CA GLY A 8 5.71 7.38 0.89
C GLY A 8 6.43 8.06 -0.28
N ILE A 9 7.32 7.32 -0.93
CA ILE A 9 7.99 7.75 -2.15
C ILE A 9 7.69 6.71 -3.21
N THR A 10 7.12 7.16 -4.32
CA THR A 10 6.79 6.31 -5.47
C THR A 10 7.57 6.75 -6.70
N SER A 11 7.88 5.81 -7.55
CA SER A 11 8.60 6.05 -8.80
C SER A 11 8.16 5.03 -9.85
N GLU A 12 8.20 5.41 -11.11
CA GLU A 12 7.85 4.54 -12.23
C GLU A 12 8.89 3.42 -12.45
N SER A 13 10.11 3.60 -11.95
CA SER A 13 11.18 2.60 -12.09
C SER A 13 12.07 2.54 -10.84
N SER A 14 12.67 1.36 -10.63
CA SER A 14 13.69 1.20 -9.58
C SER A 14 14.92 2.07 -9.81
N GLN A 15 15.27 2.35 -11.08
CA GLN A 15 16.40 3.22 -11.40
C GLN A 15 16.11 4.66 -10.95
N SER A 16 14.94 5.21 -11.30
CA SER A 16 14.56 6.57 -10.87
C SER A 16 14.50 6.69 -9.34
N LEU A 17 14.07 5.64 -8.64
CA LEU A 17 14.10 5.62 -7.19
C LEU A 17 15.52 5.59 -6.64
N ALA A 18 16.42 4.82 -7.26
CA ALA A 18 17.83 4.79 -6.89
C ALA A 18 18.52 6.15 -7.14
N ASP A 19 18.26 6.77 -8.28
CA ASP A 19 18.79 8.09 -8.63
C ASP A 19 18.32 9.16 -7.66
N PHE A 20 17.02 9.15 -7.30
CA PHE A 20 16.49 10.02 -6.26
C PHE A 20 17.23 9.80 -4.94
N ARG A 21 17.36 8.55 -4.47
CA ARG A 21 18.09 8.22 -3.24
C ARG A 21 19.53 8.71 -3.27
N ASN A 22 20.22 8.55 -4.39
CA ASN A 22 21.60 8.99 -4.57
C ASN A 22 21.75 10.52 -4.63
N SER A 23 20.69 11.24 -4.98
CA SER A 23 20.67 12.71 -4.96
C SER A 23 20.55 13.30 -3.54
N LEU A 24 20.10 12.51 -2.55
CA LEU A 24 19.93 12.93 -1.17
C LEU A 24 21.29 12.97 -0.44
N LYS A 25 22.10 13.99 -0.73
CA LYS A 25 23.45 14.19 -0.18
C LYS A 25 23.84 15.67 -0.23
N GLY A 26 24.91 16.01 0.53
CA GLY A 26 25.45 17.36 0.61
C GLY A 26 24.82 18.19 1.72
N ASP A 27 25.30 19.44 1.88
CA ASP A 27 25.05 20.29 3.02
C ASP A 27 23.56 20.56 3.28
N ASP A 28 22.77 20.73 2.22
CA ASP A 28 21.32 20.96 2.33
C ASP A 28 20.60 19.72 2.87
N TRP A 29 20.98 18.53 2.43
CA TRP A 29 20.43 17.27 2.93
C TRP A 29 20.83 17.04 4.38
N ASP A 30 22.09 17.27 4.73
CA ASP A 30 22.60 17.10 6.10
C ASP A 30 21.91 18.08 7.06
N LEU A 31 21.70 19.33 6.62
CA LEU A 31 20.93 20.31 7.38
C LEU A 31 19.46 19.87 7.56
N TYR A 32 18.82 19.37 6.50
CA TYR A 32 17.46 18.83 6.58
C TYR A 32 17.37 17.69 7.59
N ILE A 33 18.24 16.70 7.52
CA ILE A 33 18.26 15.55 8.44
C ILE A 33 18.52 16.01 9.88
N SER A 34 19.48 16.92 10.08
CA SER A 34 19.76 17.47 11.40
C SER A 34 18.54 18.13 12.03
N LYS A 35 17.79 18.92 11.26
CA LYS A 35 16.53 19.53 11.73
C LYS A 35 15.45 18.50 11.99
N MET A 36 15.26 17.55 11.08
CA MET A 36 14.23 16.50 11.20
C MET A 36 14.45 15.63 12.44
N ASN A 37 15.67 15.30 12.79
CA ASN A 37 16.01 14.50 13.97
C ASN A 37 15.58 15.13 15.30
N ASN A 38 15.28 16.45 15.32
CA ASN A 38 14.72 17.12 16.51
C ASN A 38 13.22 16.87 16.69
N TYR A 39 12.51 16.43 15.64
CA TYR A 39 11.05 16.30 15.62
C TYR A 39 10.57 14.88 15.41
N VAL A 40 11.35 14.06 14.74
CA VAL A 40 10.94 12.69 14.37
C VAL A 40 12.01 11.67 14.73
N LYS A 41 11.54 10.47 15.10
CA LYS A 41 12.36 9.30 15.28
C LYS A 41 11.95 8.28 14.22
N SER A 42 12.89 7.86 13.40
CA SER A 42 12.63 6.78 12.42
C SER A 42 12.30 5.48 13.16
N ASN A 43 11.22 4.83 12.74
CA ASN A 43 10.77 3.57 13.32
C ASN A 43 11.10 2.40 12.39
N SER A 44 10.63 2.46 11.15
CA SER A 44 10.86 1.41 10.15
C SER A 44 10.83 2.00 8.74
N ALA A 45 11.44 1.29 7.81
CA ALA A 45 11.37 1.59 6.39
C ALA A 45 11.18 0.29 5.61
N SER A 46 10.32 0.32 4.60
CA SER A 46 10.12 -0.82 3.70
C SER A 46 10.10 -0.36 2.25
N ALA A 47 10.43 -1.26 1.36
CA ALA A 47 10.36 -1.05 -0.08
C ALA A 47 9.59 -2.20 -0.74
N GLY A 48 8.79 -1.87 -1.74
CA GLY A 48 7.97 -2.81 -2.46
C GLY A 48 7.81 -2.42 -3.92
N ARG A 49 7.05 -3.24 -4.63
CA ARG A 49 6.66 -2.99 -6.02
C ARG A 49 5.20 -3.35 -6.20
N ASP A 50 4.49 -2.57 -6.99
CA ASP A 50 3.13 -2.89 -7.37
C ASP A 50 3.11 -4.08 -8.35
N LEU A 51 2.15 -4.95 -8.18
CA LEU A 51 1.90 -6.12 -9.04
C LEU A 51 0.63 -5.91 -9.87
N ILE A 52 -0.41 -5.34 -9.28
CA ILE A 52 -1.65 -4.97 -9.95
C ILE A 52 -2.12 -3.64 -9.39
N THR A 53 -2.52 -2.75 -10.27
CA THR A 53 -3.15 -1.48 -9.93
C THR A 53 -4.41 -1.26 -10.76
N ASN A 54 -5.37 -0.54 -10.21
CA ASN A 54 -6.59 -0.13 -10.90
C ASN A 54 -7.04 1.24 -10.37
N GLY A 55 -7.56 2.07 -11.27
CA GLY A 55 -7.92 3.45 -10.98
C GLY A 55 -6.75 4.41 -11.16
N SER A 56 -7.04 5.68 -11.16
CA SER A 56 -6.07 6.76 -11.39
C SER A 56 -6.01 7.77 -10.26
N GLU A 57 -6.99 7.73 -9.34
CA GLU A 57 -7.09 8.76 -8.31
C GLU A 57 -6.27 8.40 -7.07
N THR A 58 -5.01 8.78 -7.11
CA THR A 58 -4.04 8.55 -6.02
C THR A 58 -4.00 9.68 -4.99
N SER A 59 -4.58 10.83 -5.31
CA SER A 59 -4.57 12.03 -4.45
C SER A 59 -5.68 12.08 -3.42
N TYR A 60 -6.58 11.10 -3.41
CA TYR A 60 -7.63 11.02 -2.41
C TYR A 60 -7.07 11.01 -0.99
N PRO A 61 -7.71 11.77 -0.07
CA PRO A 61 -7.12 12.04 1.24
C PRO A 61 -7.05 10.83 2.17
N ILE A 62 -7.92 9.85 1.97
CA ILE A 62 -7.97 8.67 2.84
C ILE A 62 -7.33 7.50 2.14
N GLY A 63 -6.39 6.84 2.80
CA GLY A 63 -5.79 5.61 2.33
C GLY A 63 -5.96 4.49 3.35
N GLN A 64 -6.32 3.30 2.90
CA GLN A 64 -6.31 2.09 3.71
C GLN A 64 -5.33 1.09 3.15
N ALA A 65 -4.63 0.39 4.03
CA ALA A 65 -3.72 -0.68 3.65
C ALA A 65 -3.97 -1.93 4.52
N TRP A 66 -3.87 -3.08 3.88
CA TRP A 66 -3.93 -4.41 4.49
C TRP A 66 -2.65 -5.15 4.13
N ILE A 67 -1.99 -5.69 5.13
CA ILE A 67 -0.68 -6.33 5.01
C ILE A 67 -0.82 -7.81 5.34
N PHE A 68 -0.20 -8.65 4.52
CA PHE A 68 -0.29 -10.10 4.60
C PHE A 68 1.10 -10.75 4.59
N LYS A 69 1.18 -11.93 5.21
CA LYS A 69 2.28 -12.85 5.05
C LYS A 69 1.87 -13.93 4.05
N VAL A 70 2.44 -13.89 2.88
CA VAL A 70 2.09 -14.75 1.76
C VAL A 70 3.31 -15.59 1.37
N LYS A 71 3.18 -16.91 1.36
CA LYS A 71 4.23 -17.81 0.88
C LYS A 71 4.38 -17.66 -0.63
N ASN A 72 5.60 -17.82 -1.15
CA ASN A 72 5.88 -17.64 -2.59
C ASN A 72 4.95 -18.46 -3.49
N MET A 73 4.60 -19.70 -3.08
CA MET A 73 3.68 -20.55 -3.84
C MET A 73 2.22 -20.03 -3.89
N GLN A 74 1.82 -19.16 -2.98
CA GLN A 74 0.47 -18.59 -2.88
C GLN A 74 0.35 -17.24 -3.61
N LEU A 75 1.48 -16.57 -3.87
CA LEU A 75 1.50 -15.23 -4.44
C LEU A 75 0.78 -15.16 -5.79
N SER A 76 1.06 -16.10 -6.68
CA SER A 76 0.43 -16.13 -8.01
C SER A 76 -1.09 -16.27 -7.94
N SER A 77 -1.59 -17.15 -7.06
CA SER A 77 -3.03 -17.33 -6.86
C SER A 77 -3.68 -16.07 -6.30
N MET A 78 -3.04 -15.41 -5.34
CA MET A 78 -3.53 -14.16 -4.77
C MET A 78 -3.55 -13.01 -5.79
N VAL A 79 -2.51 -12.89 -6.62
CA VAL A 79 -2.44 -11.92 -7.73
C VAL A 79 -3.57 -12.15 -8.73
N GLN A 80 -3.79 -13.39 -9.13
CA GLN A 80 -4.86 -13.73 -10.08
C GLN A 80 -6.26 -13.43 -9.51
N ALA A 81 -6.51 -13.80 -8.25
CA ALA A 81 -7.79 -13.57 -7.60
C ALA A 81 -8.07 -12.08 -7.43
N PHE A 82 -7.06 -11.29 -7.00
CA PHE A 82 -7.17 -9.84 -6.91
C PHE A 82 -7.39 -9.20 -8.28
N GLY A 83 -6.69 -9.67 -9.32
CA GLY A 83 -6.88 -9.21 -10.70
C GLY A 83 -8.31 -9.46 -11.24
N LYS A 84 -8.96 -10.54 -10.84
CA LYS A 84 -10.38 -10.77 -11.15
C LYS A 84 -11.28 -9.81 -10.38
N LEU A 85 -11.03 -9.61 -9.08
CA LEU A 85 -11.80 -8.68 -8.27
C LEU A 85 -11.78 -7.26 -8.85
N VAL A 86 -10.61 -6.71 -9.17
CA VAL A 86 -10.50 -5.33 -9.69
C VAL A 86 -11.05 -5.15 -11.10
N LYS A 87 -11.26 -6.23 -11.85
CA LYS A 87 -11.97 -6.20 -13.14
C LYS A 87 -13.49 -6.25 -12.99
N SER A 88 -13.97 -6.85 -11.92
CA SER A 88 -15.40 -7.07 -11.68
C SER A 88 -16.02 -5.99 -10.83
N TYR A 89 -15.24 -5.36 -9.96
CA TYR A 89 -15.70 -4.32 -9.03
C TYR A 89 -15.11 -2.96 -9.41
N LYS A 90 -15.97 -1.94 -9.48
CA LYS A 90 -15.54 -0.57 -9.76
C LYS A 90 -15.12 0.12 -8.47
N PHE A 91 -13.85 0.38 -8.33
CA PHE A 91 -13.30 1.22 -7.26
C PHE A 91 -13.43 2.70 -7.63
N ASP A 92 -13.86 3.53 -6.68
CA ASP A 92 -13.99 4.98 -6.92
C ASP A 92 -12.64 5.69 -6.91
N GLY A 93 -11.69 5.17 -6.13
CA GLY A 93 -10.33 5.69 -6.05
C GLY A 93 -9.33 4.78 -6.74
N PHE A 94 -8.10 4.86 -6.29
CA PHE A 94 -7.04 3.96 -6.68
C PHE A 94 -7.03 2.73 -5.76
N VAL A 95 -6.80 1.56 -6.33
CA VAL A 95 -6.57 0.33 -5.56
C VAL A 95 -5.40 -0.43 -6.17
N GLY A 96 -4.56 -0.99 -5.32
CA GLY A 96 -3.40 -1.75 -5.75
C GLY A 96 -3.07 -2.89 -4.82
N MET A 97 -2.40 -3.89 -5.37
CA MET A 97 -1.74 -4.97 -4.64
C MET A 97 -0.28 -5.01 -5.05
N GLY A 98 0.60 -5.08 -4.08
CA GLY A 98 2.02 -5.13 -4.33
C GLY A 98 2.75 -6.10 -3.40
N GLN A 99 4.00 -6.33 -3.74
CA GLN A 99 4.93 -7.16 -2.98
C GLN A 99 5.89 -6.28 -2.20
N ILE A 100 6.05 -6.56 -0.92
CA ILE A 100 7.12 -5.98 -0.10
C ILE A 100 8.38 -6.81 -0.36
N VAL A 101 9.46 -6.13 -0.76
CA VAL A 101 10.72 -6.78 -1.15
C VAL A 101 11.75 -6.69 -0.04
N HIS A 102 11.76 -5.58 0.70
CA HIS A 102 12.70 -5.30 1.77
C HIS A 102 12.03 -4.59 2.95
N GLY A 103 12.63 -4.72 4.13
CA GLY A 103 12.28 -3.92 5.31
C GLY A 103 11.06 -4.42 6.08
N THR A 104 10.82 -5.73 6.09
CA THR A 104 9.81 -6.34 6.96
C THR A 104 10.45 -7.09 8.11
N GLU A 105 9.86 -6.98 9.29
CA GLU A 105 10.38 -7.60 10.50
C GLU A 105 9.70 -8.94 10.80
N ASN A 106 8.46 -9.12 10.34
CA ASN A 106 7.59 -10.24 10.73
C ASN A 106 7.22 -11.17 9.56
N GLY A 107 7.91 -11.07 8.42
CA GLY A 107 7.61 -11.88 7.23
C GLY A 107 6.44 -11.35 6.40
N GLU A 108 6.01 -10.11 6.61
CA GLU A 108 5.06 -9.45 5.72
C GLU A 108 5.64 -9.38 4.31
N SER A 109 4.85 -9.76 3.32
CA SER A 109 5.34 -9.88 1.95
C SER A 109 4.40 -9.30 0.89
N VAL A 110 3.14 -9.08 1.22
CA VAL A 110 2.13 -8.53 0.31
C VAL A 110 1.34 -7.43 1.00
N TYR A 111 1.08 -6.37 0.27
CA TYR A 111 0.14 -5.32 0.66
C TYR A 111 -0.97 -5.18 -0.36
N ILE A 112 -2.15 -4.83 0.13
CA ILE A 112 -3.26 -4.28 -0.65
C ILE A 112 -3.52 -2.90 -0.10
N TYR A 113 -3.74 -1.92 -0.97
CA TYR A 113 -4.10 -0.59 -0.54
C TYR A 113 -5.16 0.02 -1.44
N GLY A 114 -5.94 0.93 -0.87
CA GLY A 114 -6.95 1.68 -1.59
C GLY A 114 -6.99 3.13 -1.13
N THR A 115 -7.39 4.03 -2.03
CA THR A 115 -7.63 5.44 -1.72
C THR A 115 -9.10 5.77 -1.84
N TYR A 116 -9.59 6.68 -0.99
CA TYR A 116 -11.00 7.02 -0.87
C TYR A 116 -11.15 8.54 -0.72
N SER A 117 -12.24 9.07 -1.27
CA SER A 117 -12.58 10.51 -1.20
C SER A 117 -12.77 10.99 0.24
N ASP A 118 -13.26 10.13 1.12
CA ASP A 118 -13.55 10.44 2.52
C ASP A 118 -13.60 9.17 3.38
N LEU A 119 -13.72 9.34 4.70
CA LEU A 119 -13.80 8.24 5.66
C LEU A 119 -15.08 7.40 5.51
N ASN A 120 -16.20 8.03 5.11
CA ASN A 120 -17.45 7.29 4.93
C ASN A 120 -17.31 6.30 3.77
N SER A 121 -16.73 6.74 2.64
CA SER A 121 -16.42 5.89 1.49
C SER A 121 -15.48 4.74 1.89
N ALA A 122 -14.47 5.03 2.69
CA ALA A 122 -13.52 4.02 3.19
C ALA A 122 -14.18 2.97 4.10
N PHE A 123 -15.08 3.37 5.01
CA PHE A 123 -15.76 2.45 5.93
C PHE A 123 -16.89 1.66 5.28
N ASN A 124 -17.50 2.20 4.24
CA ASN A 124 -18.55 1.52 3.47
C ASN A 124 -18.00 0.78 2.25
N PHE A 125 -16.66 0.68 2.13
CA PHE A 125 -16.04 -0.13 1.09
C PHE A 125 -16.49 -1.58 1.18
N GLY A 126 -16.98 -2.12 0.05
CA GLY A 126 -17.44 -3.49 -0.02
C GLY A 126 -18.47 -3.71 -1.15
N PRO A 127 -19.01 -4.92 -1.27
CA PRO A 127 -19.93 -5.27 -2.34
C PRO A 127 -21.23 -4.48 -2.24
N GLN A 128 -21.65 -3.87 -3.35
CA GLN A 128 -22.88 -3.08 -3.44
C GLN A 128 -24.04 -3.85 -4.11
N ASN A 129 -23.74 -4.97 -4.76
CA ASN A 129 -24.71 -5.81 -5.45
C ASN A 129 -24.27 -7.28 -5.44
N LYS A 130 -25.08 -8.19 -6.00
CA LYS A 130 -24.80 -9.64 -6.01
C LYS A 130 -23.53 -10.01 -6.81
N ASN A 131 -23.23 -9.30 -7.89
CA ASN A 131 -22.05 -9.58 -8.72
C ASN A 131 -20.79 -9.18 -7.95
N ASP A 132 -20.81 -8.02 -7.30
CA ASP A 132 -19.71 -7.60 -6.42
C ASP A 132 -19.51 -8.62 -5.30
N ALA A 133 -20.60 -9.03 -4.64
CA ALA A 133 -20.54 -10.01 -3.55
C ALA A 133 -19.90 -11.34 -4.01
N ALA A 134 -20.17 -11.78 -5.21
CA ALA A 134 -19.56 -13.00 -5.77
C ALA A 134 -18.06 -12.82 -6.01
N ALA A 135 -17.64 -11.68 -6.57
CA ALA A 135 -16.22 -11.38 -6.80
C ALA A 135 -15.44 -11.24 -5.48
N PHE A 136 -16.02 -10.56 -4.48
CA PHE A 136 -15.42 -10.47 -3.16
C PHE A 136 -15.33 -11.82 -2.46
N ALA A 137 -16.37 -12.66 -2.55
CA ALA A 137 -16.37 -14.00 -1.96
C ALA A 137 -15.31 -14.91 -2.61
N GLU A 138 -15.08 -14.80 -3.92
CA GLU A 138 -14.01 -15.53 -4.59
C GLU A 138 -12.63 -15.08 -4.11
N PHE A 139 -12.40 -13.78 -4.01
CA PHE A 139 -11.15 -13.24 -3.48
C PHE A 139 -10.95 -13.62 -2.01
N SER A 140 -11.99 -13.56 -1.19
CA SER A 140 -11.96 -13.93 0.23
C SER A 140 -11.45 -15.35 0.47
N LYS A 141 -11.83 -16.31 -0.38
CA LYS A 141 -11.32 -17.70 -0.32
C LYS A 141 -9.80 -17.76 -0.45
N THR A 142 -9.21 -16.84 -1.20
CA THR A 142 -7.75 -16.75 -1.32
C THR A 142 -7.15 -16.18 -0.04
N LEU A 143 -7.82 -15.23 0.60
CA LEU A 143 -7.37 -14.66 1.87
C LEU A 143 -7.37 -15.69 3.01
N ASP A 144 -8.27 -16.66 2.98
CA ASP A 144 -8.32 -17.77 3.97
C ASP A 144 -7.05 -18.65 3.92
N THR A 145 -6.28 -18.57 2.83
CA THR A 145 -5.05 -19.36 2.65
C THR A 145 -3.78 -18.63 3.08
N VAL A 146 -3.87 -17.35 3.42
CA VAL A 146 -2.73 -16.49 3.77
C VAL A 146 -2.90 -15.94 5.18
N GLU A 147 -1.81 -15.51 5.80
CA GLU A 147 -1.85 -14.93 7.14
C GLU A 147 -2.03 -13.42 7.05
N TYR A 148 -3.11 -12.90 7.62
CA TYR A 148 -3.31 -11.47 7.82
C TYR A 148 -2.38 -10.97 8.93
N SER A 149 -1.62 -9.90 8.66
CA SER A 149 -0.71 -9.30 9.64
C SER A 149 -1.33 -8.08 10.33
N LYS A 150 -1.68 -7.07 9.56
CA LYS A 150 -2.22 -5.80 10.08
C LYS A 150 -2.94 -5.01 9.00
N SER A 151 -3.74 -4.04 9.43
CA SER A 151 -4.24 -2.96 8.57
C SER A 151 -4.10 -1.62 9.26
N PHE A 152 -4.13 -0.57 8.47
CA PHE A 152 -4.16 0.79 8.97
C PHE A 152 -4.85 1.73 7.98
N THR A 153 -5.40 2.81 8.50
CA THR A 153 -5.93 3.92 7.73
C THR A 153 -4.99 5.11 7.90
N ARG A 154 -4.70 5.80 6.82
CA ARG A 154 -3.92 7.04 6.80
C ARG A 154 -4.73 8.19 6.24
N VAL A 155 -4.40 9.40 6.65
CA VAL A 155 -4.87 10.63 6.04
C VAL A 155 -3.69 11.26 5.31
N LEU A 156 -3.89 11.59 4.04
CA LEU A 156 -2.88 12.31 3.26
C LEU A 156 -2.83 13.77 3.75
N ILE A 157 -1.71 14.15 4.33
CA ILE A 157 -1.51 15.52 4.83
C ILE A 157 -0.98 16.41 3.72
N LYS A 158 -0.06 15.90 2.90
CA LYS A 158 0.58 16.64 1.82
C LYS A 158 1.17 15.70 0.78
N SER A 159 1.06 16.10 -0.49
CA SER A 159 1.81 15.51 -1.60
C SER A 159 2.65 16.58 -2.30
N TYR A 160 3.73 16.18 -2.93
CA TYR A 160 4.68 17.06 -3.63
C TYR A 160 4.83 16.62 -5.07
#